data_167804e6147101c7135823c9348ae951
#
_entry.id   167804e6147101c7135823c9348ae951
#
_cell.length_a   1.000
_cell.length_b   1.000
_cell.length_c   1.000
_cell.angle_alpha   90.00
_cell.angle_beta   90.00
_cell.angle_gamma   90.00
#
_symmetry.space_group_name_H-M   'P 1'
#
loop_
_entity.id
_entity.type
_entity.pdbx_description
1 polymer ?
#
loop_
_entity_poly.entity_id
_entity_poly.type
_entity_poly.pdbx_seq_one_letter_code
_entity_poly.pdbx_strand_id
1 'polypeptide(L)'
;MDEFGVRNLRQAVASVGRDDLIQLCQELLRRPGVSGREGDVARFVAESMRSLGFDSVVIDSYGNVVGEIIFSAEGPRLLLTAQMDHVDAGDVAEWSKYPFGAFIEENRIYGRAASDQKGALASMMLAASLLKRDRSGALQGRLFVAGAVHQETFERVASKAIGDFADPDCVIVGEASGLLLERGQRGRAEIRVDIFGRMAHSSHPEFGVNAADVMVEFLSFLKSRFTPPRDEFLGEGILVLTNLFSSPSYN
;
A
#
# COMPACT_ATOMS: atom_id res chain seq x y z
N MET A 1 -15.65 -11.12 -24.62
CA MET A 1 -16.78 -11.44 -23.70
C MET A 1 -18.02 -10.87 -24.37
N ASP A 2 -19.00 -11.70 -24.63
CA ASP A 2 -20.28 -11.25 -25.19
C ASP A 2 -21.15 -10.54 -24.12
N GLU A 3 -22.23 -9.89 -24.54
CA GLU A 3 -23.15 -9.23 -23.63
C GLU A 3 -23.74 -10.16 -22.55
N PHE A 4 -23.81 -11.45 -22.84
CA PHE A 4 -24.34 -12.46 -21.93
C PHE A 4 -23.37 -12.74 -20.77
N GLY A 5 -22.05 -12.81 -21.04
CA GLY A 5 -21.03 -12.97 -20.02
C GLY A 5 -20.93 -11.76 -19.09
N VAL A 6 -21.05 -10.53 -19.61
CA VAL A 6 -21.08 -9.29 -18.82
C VAL A 6 -22.32 -9.22 -17.95
N ARG A 7 -23.49 -9.68 -18.44
CA ARG A 7 -24.73 -9.70 -17.66
C ARG A 7 -24.67 -10.69 -16.51
N ASN A 8 -24.08 -11.86 -16.71
CA ASN A 8 -23.89 -12.87 -15.67
C ASN A 8 -22.93 -12.39 -14.58
N LEU A 9 -21.82 -11.72 -14.95
CA LEU A 9 -20.90 -11.10 -14.00
C LEU A 9 -21.58 -10.00 -13.17
N ARG A 10 -22.36 -9.13 -13.80
CA ARG A 10 -23.13 -8.10 -13.06
C ARG A 10 -24.13 -8.72 -12.08
N GLN A 11 -24.76 -9.84 -12.44
CA GLN A 11 -25.69 -10.54 -11.58
C GLN A 11 -24.97 -11.26 -10.43
N ALA A 12 -23.79 -11.83 -10.67
CA ALA A 12 -22.93 -12.40 -9.65
C ALA A 12 -22.42 -11.33 -8.66
N VAL A 13 -22.00 -10.18 -9.17
CA VAL A 13 -21.58 -9.03 -8.33
C VAL A 13 -22.77 -8.51 -7.50
N ALA A 14 -23.98 -8.46 -8.06
CA ALA A 14 -25.18 -8.06 -7.32
C ALA A 14 -25.63 -9.08 -6.26
N SER A 15 -25.25 -10.35 -6.40
CA SER A 15 -25.58 -11.44 -5.45
C SER A 15 -24.62 -11.53 -4.26
N VAL A 16 -23.45 -10.87 -4.32
CA VAL A 16 -22.58 -10.72 -3.16
C VAL A 16 -23.13 -9.62 -2.31
N GLY A 17 -23.43 -9.97 -1.09
CA GLY A 17 -23.96 -9.00 -0.15
C GLY A 17 -22.95 -7.86 0.01
N ARG A 18 -23.42 -6.63 -0.22
CA ARG A 18 -22.68 -5.42 0.16
C ARG A 18 -22.10 -5.57 1.57
N ASP A 19 -22.81 -6.27 2.42
CA ASP A 19 -22.46 -6.51 3.81
C ASP A 19 -21.19 -7.37 3.96
N ASP A 20 -20.99 -8.38 3.10
CA ASP A 20 -19.78 -9.21 3.12
C ASP A 20 -18.53 -8.39 2.82
N LEU A 21 -18.59 -7.50 1.82
CA LEU A 21 -17.49 -6.60 1.48
C LEU A 21 -17.20 -5.62 2.62
N ILE A 22 -18.25 -5.02 3.18
CA ILE A 22 -18.14 -4.07 4.29
C ILE A 22 -17.51 -4.77 5.49
N GLN A 23 -17.99 -5.95 5.85
CA GLN A 23 -17.49 -6.72 6.97
C GLN A 23 -16.02 -7.10 6.78
N LEU A 24 -15.64 -7.60 5.61
CA LEU A 24 -14.24 -7.93 5.30
C LEU A 24 -13.34 -6.71 5.41
N CYS A 25 -13.76 -5.57 4.85
CA CYS A 25 -13.03 -4.31 4.95
C CYS A 25 -12.90 -3.85 6.40
N GLN A 26 -13.97 -3.88 7.20
CA GLN A 26 -13.93 -3.51 8.61
C GLN A 26 -12.98 -4.40 9.42
N GLU A 27 -12.98 -5.70 9.17
CA GLU A 27 -12.09 -6.63 9.85
C GLU A 27 -10.62 -6.40 9.51
N LEU A 28 -10.32 -6.02 8.26
CA LEU A 28 -8.97 -5.59 7.86
C LEU A 28 -8.54 -4.30 8.56
N LEU A 29 -9.43 -3.32 8.66
CA LEU A 29 -9.14 -2.03 9.30
C LEU A 29 -8.94 -2.13 10.81
N ARG A 30 -9.67 -3.03 11.48
CA ARG A 30 -9.53 -3.30 12.92
C ARG A 30 -8.22 -3.97 13.30
N ARG A 31 -7.45 -4.44 12.31
CA ARG A 31 -6.12 -5.05 12.50
C ARG A 31 -5.04 -4.06 12.06
N PRO A 32 -4.42 -3.32 12.98
CA PRO A 32 -3.28 -2.48 12.65
C PRO A 32 -2.15 -3.29 12.01
N GLY A 33 -1.45 -2.69 11.06
CA GLY A 33 -0.33 -3.29 10.36
C GLY A 33 0.63 -2.19 9.94
N VAL A 34 1.24 -1.50 10.91
CA VAL A 34 2.32 -0.57 10.61
C VAL A 34 3.44 -1.33 9.92
N SER A 35 4.07 -0.73 8.91
CA SER A 35 5.16 -1.37 8.13
C SER A 35 6.19 -2.05 9.04
N GLY A 36 6.45 -3.32 8.79
CA GLY A 36 7.26 -4.20 9.63
C GLY A 36 6.51 -4.91 10.77
N ARG A 37 5.20 -4.70 10.91
CA ARG A 37 4.34 -5.34 11.91
C ARG A 37 3.04 -5.87 11.33
N GLU A 38 3.06 -6.33 10.08
CA GLU A 38 1.89 -6.78 9.32
C GLU A 38 1.43 -8.20 9.65
N GLY A 39 2.16 -8.94 10.49
CA GLY A 39 1.94 -10.38 10.71
C GLY A 39 0.52 -10.77 11.13
N ASP A 40 -0.20 -9.93 11.87
CA ASP A 40 -1.59 -10.21 12.27
C ASP A 40 -2.56 -10.03 11.09
N VAL A 41 -2.43 -8.93 10.35
CA VAL A 41 -3.25 -8.71 9.16
C VAL A 41 -2.94 -9.73 8.07
N ALA A 42 -1.69 -10.16 7.90
CA ALA A 42 -1.30 -11.19 6.94
C ALA A 42 -1.96 -12.54 7.24
N ARG A 43 -1.96 -12.97 8.51
CA ARG A 43 -2.68 -14.19 8.92
C ARG A 43 -4.17 -14.10 8.59
N PHE A 44 -4.80 -12.99 8.95
CA PHE A 44 -6.22 -12.77 8.67
C PHE A 44 -6.53 -12.78 7.17
N VAL A 45 -5.70 -12.13 6.35
CA VAL A 45 -5.84 -12.14 4.88
C VAL A 45 -5.74 -13.56 4.34
N ALA A 46 -4.73 -14.33 4.79
CA ALA A 46 -4.54 -15.71 4.34
C ALA A 46 -5.72 -16.62 4.73
N GLU A 47 -6.24 -16.48 5.94
CA GLU A 47 -7.40 -17.24 6.42
C GLU A 47 -8.67 -16.86 5.65
N SER A 48 -8.86 -15.55 5.40
CA SER A 48 -9.98 -15.05 4.62
C SER A 48 -9.95 -15.55 3.17
N MET A 49 -8.78 -15.54 2.50
CA MET A 49 -8.63 -16.08 1.16
C MET A 49 -8.97 -17.58 1.10
N ARG A 50 -8.52 -18.37 2.09
CA ARG A 50 -8.89 -19.80 2.18
C ARG A 50 -10.40 -19.98 2.34
N SER A 51 -11.03 -19.21 3.22
CA SER A 51 -12.48 -19.24 3.45
C SER A 51 -13.28 -18.79 2.22
N LEU A 52 -12.74 -17.87 1.43
CA LEU A 52 -13.29 -17.41 0.17
C LEU A 52 -13.10 -18.41 -0.99
N GLY A 53 -12.38 -19.51 -0.73
CA GLY A 53 -12.25 -20.63 -1.65
C GLY A 53 -11.11 -20.49 -2.66
N PHE A 54 -10.06 -19.74 -2.37
CA PHE A 54 -8.84 -19.73 -3.19
C PHE A 54 -8.23 -21.13 -3.28
N ASP A 55 -7.67 -21.50 -4.42
CA ASP A 55 -7.09 -22.85 -4.65
C ASP A 55 -5.77 -23.03 -3.92
N SER A 56 -4.99 -21.96 -3.82
CA SER A 56 -3.72 -21.89 -3.08
C SER A 56 -3.61 -20.58 -2.34
N VAL A 57 -3.05 -20.60 -1.14
CA VAL A 57 -2.75 -19.40 -0.34
C VAL A 57 -1.41 -19.58 0.36
N VAL A 58 -0.46 -18.73 0.05
CA VAL A 58 0.91 -18.76 0.58
C VAL A 58 1.20 -17.45 1.30
N ILE A 59 1.93 -17.53 2.41
CA ILE A 59 2.61 -16.39 3.02
C ILE A 59 4.09 -16.59 2.73
N ASP A 60 4.70 -15.64 2.03
CA ASP A 60 6.12 -15.73 1.68
C ASP A 60 7.06 -15.35 2.84
N SER A 61 8.37 -15.41 2.61
CA SER A 61 9.38 -15.08 3.61
C SER A 61 9.44 -13.61 4.02
N TYR A 62 8.83 -12.71 3.23
CA TYR A 62 8.69 -11.28 3.56
C TYR A 62 7.44 -10.99 4.36
N GLY A 63 6.46 -11.91 4.34
CA GLY A 63 5.15 -11.74 4.95
C GLY A 63 4.05 -11.34 3.96
N ASN A 64 4.33 -11.27 2.65
CA ASN A 64 3.29 -11.09 1.65
C ASN A 64 2.35 -12.27 1.64
N VAL A 65 1.07 -12.03 1.40
CA VAL A 65 0.07 -13.08 1.22
C VAL A 65 -0.30 -13.14 -0.25
N VAL A 66 -0.15 -14.29 -0.88
CA VAL A 66 -0.56 -14.50 -2.27
C VAL A 66 -1.56 -15.63 -2.33
N GLY A 67 -2.76 -15.30 -2.78
CA GLY A 67 -3.82 -16.27 -3.09
C GLY A 67 -3.95 -16.48 -4.59
N GLU A 68 -4.19 -17.71 -5.01
CA GLU A 68 -4.34 -18.12 -6.41
C GLU A 68 -5.70 -18.75 -6.66
N ILE A 69 -6.31 -18.40 -7.79
CA ILE A 69 -7.49 -19.07 -8.35
C ILE A 69 -7.12 -19.56 -9.74
N ILE A 70 -7.36 -20.85 -10.01
CA ILE A 70 -7.05 -21.51 -11.26
C ILE A 70 -8.34 -21.74 -12.04
N PHE A 71 -8.45 -21.12 -13.20
CA PHE A 71 -9.54 -21.36 -14.15
C PHE A 71 -9.16 -22.42 -15.19
N SER A 72 -7.90 -22.42 -15.63
CA SER A 72 -7.34 -23.44 -16.52
C SER A 72 -5.83 -23.54 -16.33
N ALA A 73 -5.23 -24.64 -16.83
CA ALA A 73 -3.80 -24.86 -16.77
C ALA A 73 -3.01 -23.83 -17.60
N GLU A 74 -3.56 -23.47 -18.74
CA GLU A 74 -2.98 -22.51 -19.68
C GLU A 74 -3.84 -21.24 -19.76
N GLY A 75 -3.28 -20.13 -20.20
CA GLY A 75 -3.96 -18.85 -20.35
C GLY A 75 -3.30 -17.73 -19.58
N PRO A 76 -3.88 -16.53 -19.62
CA PRO A 76 -3.29 -15.34 -19.00
C PRO A 76 -3.22 -15.44 -17.47
N ARG A 77 -2.23 -14.76 -16.92
CA ARG A 77 -1.97 -14.64 -15.48
C ARG A 77 -2.21 -13.21 -15.06
N LEU A 78 -3.29 -12.96 -14.35
CA LEU A 78 -3.65 -11.65 -13.84
C LEU A 78 -3.30 -11.56 -12.35
N LEU A 79 -2.56 -10.53 -11.97
CA LEU A 79 -2.28 -10.19 -10.57
C LEU A 79 -3.07 -8.95 -10.15
N LEU A 80 -3.86 -9.08 -9.10
CA LEU A 80 -4.43 -7.98 -8.35
C LEU A 80 -3.62 -7.81 -7.06
N THR A 81 -3.09 -6.63 -6.79
CA THR A 81 -2.27 -6.41 -5.60
C THR A 81 -2.66 -5.13 -4.88
N ALA A 82 -2.64 -5.18 -3.57
CA ALA A 82 -2.81 -4.03 -2.69
C ALA A 82 -2.00 -4.25 -1.41
N GLN A 83 -1.63 -3.16 -0.73
CA GLN A 83 -0.83 -3.26 0.49
C GLN A 83 -1.67 -3.64 1.71
N MET A 84 -1.01 -4.29 2.67
CA MET A 84 -1.56 -4.61 3.98
C MET A 84 -1.08 -3.65 5.07
N ASP A 85 0.08 -3.03 4.84
CA ASP A 85 0.67 -2.08 5.77
C ASP A 85 0.07 -0.69 5.67
N HIS A 86 0.48 0.15 6.58
CA HIS A 86 0.13 1.57 6.63
C HIS A 86 1.17 2.34 7.45
N VAL A 87 1.27 3.66 7.22
CA VAL A 87 2.01 4.56 8.10
C VAL A 87 1.35 4.65 9.47
N ASP A 88 2.11 5.05 10.48
CA ASP A 88 1.59 5.26 11.83
C ASP A 88 0.35 6.17 11.82
N ALA A 89 -0.57 5.94 12.76
CA ALA A 89 -1.76 6.77 12.89
C ALA A 89 -1.47 8.18 13.44
N GLY A 90 -0.29 8.38 14.00
CA GLY A 90 0.07 9.61 14.70
C GLY A 90 -0.69 9.76 16.04
N ASP A 91 -0.94 10.99 16.46
CA ASP A 91 -1.71 11.24 17.66
C ASP A 91 -3.19 10.88 17.45
N VAL A 92 -3.63 9.85 18.16
CA VAL A 92 -5.02 9.36 18.08
C VAL A 92 -6.04 10.43 18.50
N ALA A 93 -5.63 11.40 19.34
CA ALA A 93 -6.49 12.49 19.78
C ALA A 93 -6.85 13.48 18.65
N GLU A 94 -6.07 13.53 17.58
CA GLU A 94 -6.33 14.37 16.41
C GLU A 94 -7.36 13.75 15.44
N TRP A 95 -7.72 12.46 15.65
CA TRP A 95 -8.70 11.79 14.81
C TRP A 95 -10.13 12.07 15.29
N SER A 96 -11.02 12.42 14.36
CA SER A 96 -12.44 12.56 14.65
C SER A 96 -13.13 11.26 15.04
N LYS A 97 -12.54 10.12 14.65
CA LYS A 97 -12.97 8.74 14.97
C LYS A 97 -11.73 7.89 15.21
N TYR A 98 -11.82 6.93 16.12
CA TYR A 98 -10.71 6.02 16.39
C TYR A 98 -10.18 5.38 15.09
N PRO A 99 -8.88 5.52 14.75
CA PRO A 99 -8.34 5.17 13.44
C PRO A 99 -8.47 3.69 13.06
N PHE A 100 -8.64 2.80 14.04
CA PHE A 100 -8.83 1.37 13.81
C PHE A 100 -10.24 0.88 14.21
N GLY A 101 -11.19 1.80 14.35
CA GLY A 101 -12.58 1.49 14.70
C GLY A 101 -13.41 0.99 13.53
N ALA A 102 -12.99 1.28 12.30
CA ALA A 102 -13.73 0.95 11.08
C ALA A 102 -15.20 1.40 11.10
N PHE A 103 -15.44 2.61 11.54
CA PHE A 103 -16.79 3.18 11.67
C PHE A 103 -17.43 3.40 10.30
N ILE A 104 -18.74 3.17 10.25
CA ILE A 104 -19.54 3.45 9.05
C ILE A 104 -20.42 4.65 9.33
N GLU A 105 -20.34 5.64 8.48
CA GLU A 105 -21.17 6.82 8.50
C GLU A 105 -21.35 7.37 7.08
N GLU A 106 -22.53 7.80 6.71
CA GLU A 106 -22.85 8.37 5.39
C GLU A 106 -22.34 7.52 4.21
N ASN A 107 -22.48 6.20 4.28
CA ASN A 107 -21.99 5.24 3.29
C ASN A 107 -20.45 5.21 3.10
N ARG A 108 -19.68 5.68 4.07
CA ARG A 108 -18.22 5.66 4.09
C ARG A 108 -17.72 4.83 5.26
N ILE A 109 -16.60 4.15 5.05
CA ILE A 109 -15.87 3.46 6.12
C ILE A 109 -14.68 4.33 6.51
N TYR A 110 -14.62 4.69 7.79
CA TYR A 110 -13.57 5.55 8.35
C TYR A 110 -12.51 4.70 9.04
N GLY A 111 -11.25 4.92 8.70
CA GLY A 111 -10.14 4.28 9.38
C GLY A 111 -8.81 4.49 8.67
N ARG A 112 -7.71 4.29 9.41
CA ARG A 112 -6.37 4.23 8.84
C ARG A 112 -6.30 3.07 7.83
N ALA A 113 -5.69 3.29 6.67
CA ALA A 113 -5.60 2.35 5.55
C ALA A 113 -6.94 2.03 4.84
N ALA A 114 -8.04 2.73 5.12
CA ALA A 114 -9.33 2.45 4.48
C ALA A 114 -9.24 2.63 2.95
N SER A 115 -8.69 3.74 2.48
CA SER A 115 -8.44 3.99 1.05
C SER A 115 -7.10 3.44 0.59
N ASP A 116 -6.10 3.40 1.47
CA ASP A 116 -4.70 3.08 1.17
C ASP A 116 -4.19 1.91 2.02
N GLN A 117 -4.41 0.61 1.66
CA GLN A 117 -5.23 0.15 0.48
C GLN A 117 -6.11 -1.03 0.90
N LYS A 118 -6.40 -1.19 2.22
CA LYS A 118 -7.15 -2.35 2.75
C LYS A 118 -8.56 -2.50 2.15
N GLY A 119 -9.20 -1.37 1.78
CA GLY A 119 -10.48 -1.40 1.08
C GLY A 119 -10.37 -2.02 -0.32
N ALA A 120 -9.30 -1.68 -1.05
CA ALA A 120 -9.00 -2.29 -2.34
C ALA A 120 -8.70 -3.78 -2.20
N LEU A 121 -7.89 -4.17 -1.21
CA LEU A 121 -7.57 -5.58 -0.93
C LEU A 121 -8.84 -6.39 -0.65
N ALA A 122 -9.73 -5.89 0.21
CA ALA A 122 -11.02 -6.54 0.48
C ALA A 122 -11.85 -6.74 -0.79
N SER A 123 -11.92 -5.69 -1.63
CA SER A 123 -12.64 -5.73 -2.89
C SER A 123 -12.07 -6.73 -3.87
N MET A 124 -10.74 -6.79 -4.00
CA MET A 124 -10.03 -7.75 -4.87
C MET A 124 -10.23 -9.20 -4.42
N MET A 125 -10.10 -9.47 -3.11
CA MET A 125 -10.32 -10.81 -2.55
C MET A 125 -11.73 -11.31 -2.83
N LEU A 126 -12.73 -10.47 -2.61
CA LEU A 126 -14.11 -10.82 -2.82
C LEU A 126 -14.45 -10.97 -4.31
N ALA A 127 -13.98 -10.05 -5.16
CA ALA A 127 -14.16 -10.14 -6.61
C ALA A 127 -13.55 -11.43 -7.18
N ALA A 128 -12.36 -11.80 -6.75
CA ALA A 128 -11.72 -13.05 -7.14
C ALA A 128 -12.55 -14.28 -6.74
N SER A 129 -13.06 -14.31 -5.50
CA SER A 129 -13.96 -15.37 -5.03
C SER A 129 -15.23 -15.50 -5.86
N LEU A 130 -15.77 -14.37 -6.33
CA LEU A 130 -16.94 -14.35 -7.21
C LEU A 130 -16.64 -14.93 -8.59
N LEU A 131 -15.53 -14.51 -9.19
CA LEU A 131 -15.08 -15.03 -10.47
C LEU A 131 -14.88 -16.56 -10.42
N LYS A 132 -14.40 -17.08 -9.29
CA LYS A 132 -14.27 -18.54 -9.09
C LYS A 132 -15.61 -19.28 -9.13
N ARG A 133 -16.71 -18.63 -8.77
CA ARG A 133 -18.06 -19.22 -8.81
C ARG A 133 -18.63 -19.29 -10.23
N ASP A 134 -18.00 -18.60 -11.19
CA ASP A 134 -18.42 -18.68 -12.59
C ASP A 134 -18.22 -20.11 -13.13
N ARG A 135 -19.30 -20.69 -13.61
CA ARG A 135 -19.33 -22.04 -14.19
C ARG A 135 -19.49 -22.02 -15.71
N SER A 136 -19.38 -20.85 -16.33
CA SER A 136 -19.56 -20.70 -17.79
C SER A 136 -18.43 -21.37 -18.59
N GLY A 137 -17.26 -21.58 -17.99
CA GLY A 137 -16.05 -22.03 -18.68
C GLY A 137 -15.42 -20.94 -19.57
N ALA A 138 -15.92 -19.71 -19.49
CA ALA A 138 -15.40 -18.58 -20.29
C ALA A 138 -14.09 -18.01 -19.72
N LEU A 139 -13.84 -18.18 -18.41
CA LEU A 139 -12.61 -17.74 -17.77
C LEU A 139 -11.50 -18.77 -17.96
N GLN A 140 -10.32 -18.29 -18.33
CA GLN A 140 -9.12 -19.11 -18.53
C GLN A 140 -7.92 -18.50 -17.84
N GLY A 141 -6.88 -19.31 -17.60
CA GLY A 141 -5.65 -18.90 -16.97
C GLY A 141 -5.75 -18.85 -15.45
N ARG A 142 -5.05 -17.91 -14.85
CA ARG A 142 -4.90 -17.82 -13.40
C ARG A 142 -5.10 -16.40 -12.90
N LEU A 143 -5.75 -16.27 -11.76
CA LEU A 143 -5.94 -15.01 -11.05
C LEU A 143 -5.22 -15.07 -9.71
N PHE A 144 -4.31 -14.14 -9.49
CA PHE A 144 -3.64 -13.96 -8.22
C PHE A 144 -4.19 -12.73 -7.52
N VAL A 145 -4.37 -12.82 -6.20
CA VAL A 145 -4.61 -11.67 -5.34
C VAL A 145 -3.51 -11.63 -4.29
N ALA A 146 -2.80 -10.50 -4.20
CA ALA A 146 -1.70 -10.35 -3.26
C ALA A 146 -1.94 -9.21 -2.27
N GLY A 147 -1.76 -9.52 -0.99
CA GLY A 147 -1.56 -8.53 0.07
C GLY A 147 -0.06 -8.29 0.26
N ALA A 148 0.43 -7.12 -0.14
CA ALA A 148 1.83 -6.77 -0.03
C ALA A 148 2.16 -6.17 1.34
N VAL A 149 3.40 -6.37 1.79
CA VAL A 149 3.95 -5.78 3.01
C VAL A 149 5.02 -4.74 2.69
N HIS A 150 5.39 -3.91 3.67
CA HIS A 150 6.46 -2.92 3.60
C HIS A 150 6.32 -1.88 2.46
N GLN A 151 5.13 -1.63 1.95
CA GLN A 151 4.94 -0.71 0.82
C GLN A 151 5.23 0.74 1.21
N GLU A 152 4.99 1.13 2.46
CA GLU A 152 5.26 2.47 2.95
C GLU A 152 6.76 2.74 3.21
N THR A 153 7.59 1.70 3.32
CA THR A 153 9.00 1.82 3.68
C THR A 153 9.97 1.24 2.66
N PHE A 154 9.69 0.08 2.08
CA PHE A 154 10.59 -0.68 1.19
C PHE A 154 9.87 -1.29 -0.01
N GLU A 155 9.10 -0.49 -0.72
CA GLU A 155 8.17 -0.87 -1.78
C GLU A 155 8.68 -1.96 -2.74
N ARG A 156 9.95 -1.93 -3.10
CA ARG A 156 10.48 -2.73 -4.20
C ARG A 156 10.71 -4.21 -3.89
N VAL A 157 11.16 -4.52 -2.68
CA VAL A 157 11.66 -5.89 -2.38
C VAL A 157 10.49 -6.87 -2.23
N ALA A 158 9.51 -6.51 -1.44
CA ALA A 158 8.33 -7.33 -1.19
C ALA A 158 7.48 -7.50 -2.47
N SER A 159 7.25 -6.40 -3.21
CA SER A 159 6.50 -6.42 -4.48
C SER A 159 7.19 -7.27 -5.55
N LYS A 160 8.54 -7.23 -5.61
CA LYS A 160 9.30 -8.10 -6.53
C LYS A 160 9.07 -9.57 -6.24
N ALA A 161 9.05 -9.98 -4.97
CA ALA A 161 8.80 -11.38 -4.60
C ALA A 161 7.41 -11.85 -5.05
N ILE A 162 6.39 -11.00 -4.94
CA ILE A 162 5.04 -11.28 -5.47
C ILE A 162 5.09 -11.45 -6.99
N GLY A 163 5.77 -10.54 -7.69
CA GLY A 163 5.92 -10.59 -9.15
C GLY A 163 6.66 -11.85 -9.60
N ASP A 164 7.76 -12.21 -8.95
CA ASP A 164 8.54 -13.41 -9.26
C ASP A 164 7.72 -14.71 -9.01
N PHE A 165 6.85 -14.72 -7.99
CA PHE A 165 5.97 -15.85 -7.69
C PHE A 165 4.80 -15.98 -8.68
N ALA A 166 4.10 -14.87 -8.92
CA ALA A 166 2.91 -14.87 -9.77
C ALA A 166 3.25 -14.89 -11.26
N ASP A 167 4.41 -14.37 -11.68
CA ASP A 167 4.85 -14.22 -13.08
C ASP A 167 3.70 -13.71 -13.97
N PRO A 168 3.13 -12.53 -13.70
CA PRO A 168 1.88 -12.09 -14.30
C PRO A 168 2.08 -11.45 -15.68
N ASP A 169 1.12 -11.68 -16.58
CA ASP A 169 1.02 -10.96 -17.86
C ASP A 169 0.46 -9.54 -17.68
N CYS A 170 -0.35 -9.35 -16.64
CA CYS A 170 -0.98 -8.07 -16.33
C CYS A 170 -1.11 -7.89 -14.81
N VAL A 171 -0.93 -6.65 -14.34
CA VAL A 171 -1.04 -6.28 -12.92
C VAL A 171 -2.02 -5.13 -12.75
N ILE A 172 -2.90 -5.25 -11.76
CA ILE A 172 -3.76 -4.16 -11.28
C ILE A 172 -3.38 -3.88 -9.83
N VAL A 173 -3.00 -2.63 -9.57
CA VAL A 173 -2.66 -2.15 -8.22
C VAL A 173 -3.84 -1.38 -7.65
N GLY A 174 -4.17 -1.65 -6.40
CA GLY A 174 -5.35 -1.09 -5.72
C GLY A 174 -5.10 0.26 -5.06
N GLU A 175 -4.65 1.24 -5.83
CA GLU A 175 -4.38 2.59 -5.33
C GLU A 175 -5.65 3.44 -5.13
N ALA A 176 -5.53 4.48 -4.28
CA ALA A 176 -6.59 5.43 -3.97
C ALA A 176 -6.78 6.46 -5.10
N SER A 177 -7.04 5.99 -6.32
CA SER A 177 -7.16 6.80 -7.54
C SER A 177 -8.57 7.41 -7.76
N GLY A 178 -9.50 7.24 -6.81
CA GLY A 178 -10.90 7.64 -7.02
C GLY A 178 -11.60 6.84 -8.14
N LEU A 179 -11.20 5.60 -8.37
CA LEU A 179 -11.64 4.71 -9.47
C LEU A 179 -11.23 5.20 -10.87
N LEU A 180 -10.27 6.09 -10.96
CA LEU A 180 -9.65 6.47 -12.23
C LEU A 180 -8.52 5.48 -12.57
N LEU A 181 -8.37 5.20 -13.87
CA LEU A 181 -7.28 4.38 -14.34
C LEU A 181 -6.01 5.22 -14.45
N GLU A 182 -5.08 4.97 -13.55
CA GLU A 182 -3.74 5.54 -13.57
C GLU A 182 -2.76 4.56 -14.21
N ARG A 183 -1.88 5.03 -15.08
CA ARG A 183 -0.98 4.20 -15.89
C ARG A 183 0.49 4.48 -15.67
N GLY A 184 0.82 5.20 -14.62
CA GLY A 184 2.20 5.53 -14.26
C GLY A 184 2.29 6.22 -12.91
N GLN A 185 3.46 6.17 -12.32
CA GLN A 185 3.75 6.78 -11.01
C GLN A 185 5.16 7.38 -11.01
N ARG A 186 5.39 8.33 -10.09
CA ARG A 186 6.72 8.87 -9.84
C ARG A 186 7.57 7.84 -9.10
N GLY A 187 8.87 7.83 -9.39
CA GLY A 187 9.84 7.19 -8.53
C GLY A 187 10.03 7.98 -7.23
N ARG A 188 10.43 7.31 -6.17
CA ARG A 188 10.75 7.89 -4.86
C ARG A 188 12.21 7.60 -4.50
N ALA A 189 12.89 8.59 -3.94
CA ALA A 189 14.21 8.42 -3.33
C ALA A 189 14.21 9.12 -1.97
N GLU A 190 14.73 8.47 -0.95
CA GLU A 190 15.02 9.06 0.34
C GLU A 190 16.52 9.36 0.42
N ILE A 191 16.84 10.59 0.75
CA ILE A 191 18.22 11.06 0.87
C ILE A 191 18.44 11.48 2.31
N ARG A 192 19.39 10.84 2.96
CA ARG A 192 19.86 11.24 4.28
C ARG A 192 21.12 12.09 4.15
N VAL A 193 21.14 13.23 4.81
CA VAL A 193 22.30 14.10 4.91
C VAL A 193 22.68 14.21 6.38
N ASP A 194 23.90 13.81 6.72
CA ASP A 194 24.46 13.92 8.06
C ASP A 194 25.54 14.99 8.05
N ILE A 195 25.44 15.96 8.98
CA ILE A 195 26.43 17.01 9.18
C ILE A 195 27.08 16.79 10.54
N PHE A 196 28.41 16.69 10.55
CA PHE A 196 29.17 16.48 11.76
C PHE A 196 29.81 17.79 12.19
N GLY A 197 29.48 18.24 13.38
CA GLY A 197 30.01 19.43 14.00
C GLY A 197 31.23 19.15 14.91
N ARG A 198 31.70 20.19 15.55
CA ARG A 198 32.71 20.12 16.61
C ARG A 198 32.23 20.91 17.83
N MET A 199 32.15 20.25 18.95
CA MET A 199 31.66 20.83 20.20
C MET A 199 32.61 21.93 20.70
N ALA A 200 32.05 23.02 21.22
CA ALA A 200 32.76 24.10 21.90
C ALA A 200 31.91 24.65 23.05
N HIS A 201 32.52 25.33 23.99
CA HIS A 201 31.79 26.03 25.02
C HIS A 201 30.95 27.16 24.42
N SER A 202 29.73 27.35 24.88
CA SER A 202 28.77 28.32 24.35
C SER A 202 29.25 29.79 24.38
N SER A 203 30.20 30.13 25.27
CA SER A 203 30.83 31.44 25.28
C SER A 203 31.98 31.62 24.28
N HIS A 204 32.40 30.53 23.61
CA HIS A 204 33.49 30.53 22.64
C HIS A 204 33.11 29.67 21.41
N PRO A 205 32.04 30.06 20.69
CA PRO A 205 31.54 29.28 19.56
C PRO A 205 32.55 29.21 18.42
N GLU A 206 33.50 30.15 18.32
CA GLU A 206 34.54 30.20 17.29
C GLU A 206 35.49 29.01 17.33
N PHE A 207 35.58 28.28 18.43
CA PHE A 207 36.37 27.05 18.55
C PHE A 207 35.63 25.80 18.12
N GLY A 208 34.34 25.93 17.83
CA GLY A 208 33.48 24.85 17.41
C GLY A 208 33.09 24.86 15.93
N VAL A 209 32.20 23.96 15.58
CA VAL A 209 31.43 23.96 14.34
C VAL A 209 30.01 23.54 14.68
N ASN A 210 29.07 24.50 14.59
CA ASN A 210 27.66 24.21 14.86
C ASN A 210 27.03 23.49 13.67
N ALA A 211 26.81 22.20 13.79
CA ALA A 211 26.21 21.39 12.75
C ALA A 211 24.76 21.82 12.40
N ALA A 212 24.03 22.36 13.38
CA ALA A 212 22.68 22.85 13.15
C ALA A 212 22.66 24.09 12.26
N ASP A 213 23.58 25.06 12.48
CA ASP A 213 23.70 26.25 11.63
C ASP A 213 24.08 25.86 10.19
N VAL A 214 25.04 24.94 10.03
CA VAL A 214 25.43 24.42 8.71
C VAL A 214 24.26 23.72 8.01
N MET A 215 23.44 22.96 8.76
CA MET A 215 22.26 22.32 8.20
C MET A 215 21.21 23.35 7.72
N VAL A 216 20.99 24.42 8.48
CA VAL A 216 20.08 25.51 8.07
C VAL A 216 20.57 26.19 6.80
N GLU A 217 21.88 26.47 6.68
CA GLU A 217 22.48 27.01 5.47
C GLU A 217 22.33 26.07 4.28
N PHE A 218 22.62 24.78 4.48
CA PHE A 218 22.45 23.74 3.46
C PHE A 218 21.01 23.65 2.96
N LEU A 219 20.02 23.63 3.85
CA LEU A 219 18.61 23.57 3.49
C LEU A 219 18.16 24.83 2.73
N SER A 220 18.65 25.99 3.15
CA SER A 220 18.38 27.26 2.47
C SER A 220 18.98 27.28 1.06
N PHE A 221 20.21 26.82 0.93
CA PHE A 221 20.88 26.67 -0.36
C PHE A 221 20.12 25.71 -1.26
N LEU A 222 19.78 24.50 -0.74
CA LEU A 222 19.05 23.49 -1.48
C LEU A 222 17.71 24.02 -2.03
N LYS A 223 16.90 24.65 -1.17
CA LYS A 223 15.62 25.25 -1.56
C LYS A 223 15.76 26.36 -2.62
N SER A 224 16.85 27.12 -2.59
CA SER A 224 17.08 28.22 -3.51
C SER A 224 17.66 27.79 -4.87
N ARG A 225 18.29 26.62 -4.93
CA ARG A 225 19.06 26.17 -6.11
C ARG A 225 18.49 24.92 -6.76
N PHE A 226 17.76 24.11 -6.02
CA PHE A 226 17.20 22.90 -6.58
C PHE A 226 15.96 23.25 -7.42
N THR A 227 16.03 22.91 -8.70
CA THR A 227 14.89 22.96 -9.61
C THR A 227 14.47 21.52 -9.89
N PRO A 228 13.28 21.08 -9.47
CA PRO A 228 12.83 19.75 -9.77
C PRO A 228 12.78 19.49 -11.27
N PRO A 229 13.21 18.29 -11.73
CA PRO A 229 13.03 17.92 -13.13
C PRO A 229 11.55 17.81 -13.46
N ARG A 230 11.22 18.17 -14.69
CA ARG A 230 9.85 18.03 -15.21
C ARG A 230 9.78 16.86 -16.18
N ASP A 231 8.81 15.98 -15.96
CA ASP A 231 8.43 14.94 -16.89
C ASP A 231 7.16 15.35 -17.65
N GLU A 232 7.06 14.96 -18.91
CA GLU A 232 5.89 15.33 -19.74
C GLU A 232 4.59 14.68 -19.28
N PHE A 233 4.67 13.48 -18.73
CA PHE A 233 3.52 12.72 -18.27
C PHE A 233 3.25 12.91 -16.77
N LEU A 234 4.31 12.87 -15.94
CA LEU A 234 4.20 12.92 -14.48
C LEU A 234 4.23 14.33 -13.90
N GLY A 235 4.56 15.33 -14.71
CA GLY A 235 4.68 16.72 -14.27
C GLY A 235 5.99 17.02 -13.53
N GLU A 236 6.00 18.03 -12.67
CA GLU A 236 7.19 18.45 -11.93
C GLU A 236 7.56 17.47 -10.82
N GLY A 237 8.86 17.23 -10.62
CA GLY A 237 9.40 16.51 -9.49
C GLY A 237 9.09 17.22 -8.16
N ILE A 238 9.16 16.49 -7.06
CA ILE A 238 8.84 17.00 -5.74
C ILE A 238 10.06 16.78 -4.84
N LEU A 239 10.45 17.80 -4.07
CA LEU A 239 11.44 17.71 -3.01
C LEU A 239 10.81 18.15 -1.69
N VAL A 240 10.79 17.26 -0.72
CA VAL A 240 10.21 17.52 0.61
C VAL A 240 11.21 17.15 1.70
N LEU A 241 11.39 18.05 2.66
CA LEU A 241 12.07 17.72 3.92
C LEU A 241 11.10 16.92 4.79
N THR A 242 11.40 15.65 5.00
CA THR A 242 10.54 14.73 5.75
C THR A 242 10.90 14.66 7.22
N ASN A 243 12.18 14.91 7.56
CA ASN A 243 12.64 14.83 8.94
C ASN A 243 13.90 15.67 9.17
N LEU A 244 14.07 16.16 10.41
CA LEU A 244 15.25 16.89 10.84
C LEU A 244 15.55 16.53 12.30
N PHE A 245 16.76 16.04 12.58
CA PHE A 245 17.21 15.71 13.92
C PHE A 245 18.50 16.44 14.26
N SER A 246 18.64 16.81 15.51
CA SER A 246 19.90 17.24 16.07
C SER A 246 20.24 16.36 17.28
N SER A 247 21.49 15.92 17.35
CA SER A 247 21.98 15.07 18.47
C SER A 247 23.46 15.37 18.73
N PRO A 248 23.89 15.48 19.99
CA PRO A 248 23.04 15.47 21.20
C PRO A 248 22.05 16.64 21.23
N SER A 249 20.97 16.52 22.00
CA SER A 249 19.91 17.53 22.12
C SER A 249 20.29 18.76 22.95
N TYR A 250 21.51 18.82 23.42
CA TYR A 250 22.10 19.94 24.18
C TYR A 250 23.61 20.01 23.95
N ASN A 251 24.17 21.18 24.16
CA ASN A 251 25.61 21.44 24.07
C ASN A 251 26.34 20.94 25.32
#